data_b61646fdf4f09e869b92414ffe5cfc46
#
_entry.id   b61646fdf4f09e869b92414ffe5cfc46
#
_cell.length_a   1.000
_cell.length_b   1.000
_cell.length_c   1.000
_cell.angle_alpha   90.00
_cell.angle_beta   90.00
_cell.angle_gamma   90.00
#
_symmetry.space_group_name_H-M   'P 1'
#
loop_
_entity.id
_entity.type
_entity.pdbx_description
1 polymer ?
#
loop_
_entity_poly.entity_id
_entity_poly.type
_entity_poly.pdbx_seq_one_letter_code
_entity_poly.pdbx_strand_id
1 'polypeptide(L)' 'MEVNRMRIDRVKLIAEMARQEITVNELAQKACMSRMTITAMRGGKSCSRNSALHVANALGIDVSKLLPGED' A
#
# COMPACT_ATOMS: atom_id res chain seq x y z
N MET A 1 -20.03 10.11 11.12
CA MET A 1 -19.69 9.63 10.12
C MET A 1 -18.52 8.79 10.18
N GLU A 2 -18.42 7.86 9.44
CA GLU A 2 -17.39 6.97 9.50
C GLU A 2 -16.43 7.21 8.41
N VAL A 3 -15.23 7.24 8.68
CA VAL A 3 -14.24 7.48 7.67
C VAL A 3 -13.49 6.20 7.43
N ASN A 4 -13.61 5.72 6.23
CA ASN A 4 -12.98 4.47 5.89
C ASN A 4 -11.68 4.73 5.15
N ARG A 5 -10.92 5.65 5.67
CA ARG A 5 -9.65 6.00 5.06
C ARG A 5 -8.54 5.77 6.05
N MET A 6 -7.37 5.48 5.52
CA MET A 6 -6.22 5.27 6.36
C MET A 6 -4.99 5.72 5.58
N ARG A 7 -3.89 5.82 6.26
CA ARG A 7 -2.63 6.20 5.64
C ARG A 7 -1.63 5.12 5.95
N ILE A 8 -1.01 4.59 4.94
CA ILE A 8 0.05 3.63 5.16
C ILE A 8 1.37 4.37 5.23
N ASP A 9 2.33 3.75 5.86
CA ASP A 9 3.66 4.34 5.98
C ASP A 9 4.37 4.16 4.64
N ARG A 10 4.62 5.26 3.94
CA ARG A 10 5.21 5.17 2.62
C ARG A 10 6.59 4.52 2.64
N VAL A 11 7.33 4.73 3.73
CA VAL A 11 8.66 4.14 3.82
C VAL A 11 8.54 2.63 3.89
N LYS A 12 7.57 2.13 4.66
CA LYS A 12 7.37 0.69 4.75
C LYS A 12 6.91 0.12 3.42
N LEU A 13 6.05 0.84 2.70
CA LEU A 13 5.61 0.37 1.39
C LEU A 13 6.77 0.33 0.41
N ILE A 14 7.55 1.39 0.36
CA ILE A 14 8.68 1.44 -0.56
C ILE A 14 9.70 0.36 -0.20
N ALA A 15 9.95 0.17 1.08
CA ALA A 15 10.90 -0.85 1.52
C ALA A 15 10.43 -2.24 1.13
N GLU A 16 9.13 -2.51 1.29
CA GLU A 16 8.61 -3.83 0.96
C GLU A 16 8.66 -4.06 -0.54
N MET A 17 8.34 -3.03 -1.32
CA MET A 17 8.43 -3.15 -2.77
C MET A 17 9.86 -3.41 -3.21
N ALA A 18 10.80 -2.71 -2.58
CA ALA A 18 12.22 -2.90 -2.92
C ALA A 18 12.68 -4.30 -2.52
N ARG A 19 12.25 -4.77 -1.35
CA ARG A 19 12.64 -6.10 -0.90
C ARG A 19 12.17 -7.18 -1.86
N GLN A 20 10.99 -7.00 -2.43
CA GLN A 20 10.42 -7.97 -3.36
C GLN A 20 10.77 -7.66 -4.81
N GLU A 21 11.46 -6.53 -5.04
CA GLU A 21 11.84 -6.13 -6.40
C GLU A 21 10.62 -6.03 -7.31
N ILE A 22 9.54 -5.46 -6.78
CA ILE A 22 8.31 -5.31 -7.52
C ILE A 22 8.12 -3.85 -7.91
N THR A 23 7.73 -3.61 -9.15
CA THR A 23 7.51 -2.25 -9.64
C THR A 23 6.09 -1.79 -9.34
N VAL A 24 5.87 -0.47 -9.52
CA VAL A 24 4.53 0.08 -9.34
C VAL A 24 3.55 -0.60 -10.29
N ASN A 25 3.96 -0.80 -11.54
CA ASN A 25 3.08 -1.45 -12.52
C ASN A 25 2.71 -2.86 -12.09
N GLU A 26 3.71 -3.61 -11.62
CA GLU A 26 3.47 -4.98 -11.19
C GLU A 26 2.56 -5.03 -9.97
N LEU A 27 2.80 -4.13 -9.02
CA LEU A 27 1.98 -4.10 -7.83
C LEU A 27 0.54 -3.72 -8.17
N ALA A 28 0.38 -2.74 -9.06
CA ALA A 28 -0.96 -2.33 -9.47
C ALA A 28 -1.72 -3.49 -10.11
N GLN A 29 -1.04 -4.26 -10.93
CA GLN A 29 -1.68 -5.41 -11.56
C GLN A 29 -2.06 -6.47 -10.53
N LYS A 30 -1.16 -6.75 -9.61
CA LYS A 30 -1.43 -7.77 -8.60
C LYS A 30 -2.55 -7.33 -7.65
N ALA A 31 -2.60 -6.04 -7.35
CA ALA A 31 -3.61 -5.52 -6.45
C ALA A 31 -4.91 -5.17 -7.16
N CYS A 32 -4.93 -5.30 -8.48
CA CYS A 32 -6.09 -4.93 -9.29
C CYS A 32 -6.47 -3.48 -9.08
N MET A 33 -5.47 -2.62 -9.04
CA MET A 33 -5.67 -1.20 -8.79
C MET A 33 -4.97 -0.40 -9.86
N SER A 34 -5.34 0.88 -9.98
CA SER A 34 -4.67 1.72 -10.96
C SER A 34 -3.28 2.07 -10.48
N ARG A 35 -2.39 2.30 -11.43
CA ARG A 35 -1.03 2.69 -11.13
C ARG A 35 -1.00 4.02 -10.39
N MET A 36 -1.93 4.92 -10.73
CA MET A 36 -1.99 6.21 -10.07
C MET A 36 -2.28 6.07 -8.59
N THR A 37 -3.15 5.12 -8.24
CA THR A 37 -3.47 4.90 -6.85
C THR A 37 -2.25 4.40 -6.09
N ILE A 38 -1.51 3.47 -6.68
CA ILE A 38 -0.30 2.96 -6.03
C ILE A 38 0.73 4.09 -5.87
N THR A 39 0.88 4.91 -6.90
CA THR A 39 1.83 6.01 -6.84
C THR A 39 1.46 7.00 -5.73
N ALA A 40 0.16 7.28 -5.59
CA ALA A 40 -0.31 8.18 -4.54
C ALA A 40 -0.01 7.59 -3.16
N MET A 41 -0.22 6.30 -2.99
CA MET A 41 0.07 5.65 -1.72
C MET A 41 1.56 5.69 -1.40
N ARG A 42 2.40 5.48 -2.42
CA ARG A 42 3.85 5.60 -2.22
C ARG A 42 4.25 7.01 -1.85
N GLY A 43 3.45 7.98 -2.25
CA GLY A 43 3.71 9.36 -1.90
C GLY A 43 3.19 9.77 -0.53
N GLY A 44 2.56 8.85 0.19
CA GLY A 44 2.08 9.14 1.54
C GLY A 44 0.66 9.64 1.61
N LYS A 45 -0.07 9.60 0.51
CA LYS A 45 -1.46 10.06 0.53
C LYS A 45 -2.35 9.00 1.18
N SER A 46 -3.42 9.47 1.79
CA SER A 46 -4.36 8.55 2.41
C SER A 46 -5.05 7.71 1.34
N CYS A 47 -5.56 6.58 1.74
CA CYS A 47 -6.24 5.68 0.85
C CYS A 47 -7.39 5.03 1.60
N SER A 48 -8.24 4.31 0.88
CA SER A 48 -9.30 3.59 1.53
C SER A 48 -8.71 2.35 2.20
N ARG A 49 -9.46 1.85 3.18
CA ARG A 49 -9.04 0.63 3.84
C ARG A 49 -8.93 -0.52 2.84
N ASN A 50 -9.88 -0.59 1.91
CA ASN A 50 -9.83 -1.65 0.90
C ASN A 50 -8.58 -1.55 0.06
N SER A 51 -8.19 -0.34 -0.33
CA SER A 51 -6.98 -0.18 -1.11
C SER A 51 -5.75 -0.68 -0.35
N ALA A 52 -5.68 -0.36 0.94
CA ALA A 52 -4.54 -0.82 1.74
C ALA A 52 -4.52 -2.34 1.84
N LEU A 53 -5.70 -2.95 2.00
CA LEU A 53 -5.79 -4.40 2.08
C LEU A 53 -5.40 -5.06 0.76
N HIS A 54 -5.83 -4.48 -0.36
CA HIS A 54 -5.48 -5.03 -1.67
C HIS A 54 -3.97 -4.98 -1.89
N VAL A 55 -3.34 -3.88 -1.49
CA VAL A 55 -1.90 -3.75 -1.65
C VAL A 55 -1.17 -4.75 -0.75
N ALA A 56 -1.60 -4.88 0.49
CA ALA A 56 -0.97 -5.83 1.41
C ALA A 56 -1.10 -7.25 0.87
N ASN A 57 -2.28 -7.59 0.37
CA ASN A 57 -2.48 -8.91 -0.21
C ASN A 57 -1.57 -9.14 -1.41
N ALA A 58 -1.45 -8.13 -2.27
CA ALA A 58 -0.61 -8.27 -3.45
C ALA A 58 0.85 -8.48 -3.06
N LEU A 59 1.25 -7.89 -1.93
CA LEU A 59 2.61 -8.05 -1.45
C LEU A 59 2.78 -9.29 -0.59
N GLY A 60 1.67 -9.97 -0.28
CA GLY A 60 1.76 -11.19 0.53
C GLY A 60 2.06 -10.93 1.98
N ILE A 61 1.71 -9.76 2.49
CA ILE A 61 1.97 -9.40 3.88
C ILE A 61 0.69 -8.95 4.54
N ASP A 62 0.72 -8.91 5.86
CA ASP A 62 -0.40 -8.38 6.61
C ASP A 62 -0.41 -6.86 6.50
N VAL A 63 -1.59 -6.26 6.44
CA VAL A 63 -1.69 -4.82 6.28
C VAL A 63 -1.01 -4.07 7.43
N SER A 64 -0.94 -4.68 8.60
CA SER A 64 -0.29 -4.05 9.74
C SER A 64 1.18 -3.76 9.46
N LYS A 65 1.78 -4.49 8.53
CA LYS A 65 3.17 -4.25 8.17
C LYS A 65 3.36 -2.95 7.40
N LEU A 66 2.27 -2.39 6.90
CA LEU A 66 2.33 -1.14 6.14
C LEU A 66 1.85 0.05 6.94
N LEU A 67 1.30 -0.18 8.13
CA LEU A 67 0.75 0.93 8.90
C LEU A 67 1.83 1.69 9.63
N PRO A 68 1.69 3.00 9.74
CA PRO A 68 2.62 3.77 10.55
C PRO A 68 2.42 3.38 11.99
N GLY A 69 3.44 3.20 12.69
CA GLY A 69 3.19 2.83 14.01
C GLY A 69 4.43 2.80 14.73
N GLU A 70 4.30 2.44 15.86
CA GLU A 70 5.28 2.35 16.53
C GLU A 70 5.84 1.22 16.45
N ASP A 71 6.47 0.83 16.34
CA ASP A 71 6.96 -0.34 16.26
C ASP A 71 7.56 -0.74 17.01
#